data_cd165e47b5e3dc0c039464420f35a493
#
_entry.id   cd165e47b5e3dc0c039464420f35a493
#
_cell.length_a   1.000
_cell.length_b   1.000
_cell.length_c   1.000
_cell.angle_alpha   90.00
_cell.angle_beta   90.00
_cell.angle_gamma   90.00
#
_symmetry.space_group_name_H-M   'P 1'
#
loop_
_entity.id
_entity.type
_entity.pdbx_description
1 polymer ?
#
loop_
_entity_poly.entity_id
_entity_poly.type
_entity_poly.pdbx_seq_one_letter_code
_entity_poly.pdbx_strand_id
1 'polypeptide(L)'
;SLPPAEDVPKSLRDDLIIACAKEISTVRSEVIIVSKDLGLRVKASAHGLAAQDYRRSKVGQADYACTGLHPEVLEIPAAYGPDLHSDTVPAPEGLMENEFCYVTLAGHASSGQFLCRHKQGKLHLVPTKWRNTQGIKPLDDQQRMAMDVLLDEDVRCVALIGVAGGGKTLLALAAGLEMLDAYEYESIVAIKPIIPVGKRDIGYLKGDKEEKLYSWLMPIFDNLRVLQMYRKRPLDPELMRESGQ
;
A
#
# COMPACT_ATOMS: atom_id res chain seq x y z
N SER A 1 -31.18 12.06 -22.45
CA SER A 1 -30.16 11.96 -21.39
C SER A 1 -30.40 10.65 -20.66
N LEU A 2 -29.38 9.79 -20.63
CA LEU A 2 -29.41 8.57 -19.83
C LEU A 2 -29.47 8.95 -18.34
N PRO A 3 -30.22 8.23 -17.50
CA PRO A 3 -30.23 8.46 -16.06
C PRO A 3 -28.83 8.22 -15.47
N PRO A 4 -28.47 8.88 -14.35
CA PRO A 4 -27.19 8.66 -13.69
C PRO A 4 -27.04 7.17 -13.34
N ALA A 5 -25.83 6.64 -13.48
CA ALA A 5 -25.53 5.21 -13.38
C ALA A 5 -25.90 4.59 -12.01
N GLU A 6 -26.09 5.40 -10.98
CA GLU A 6 -26.45 4.99 -9.62
C GLU A 6 -27.92 4.57 -9.47
N ASP A 7 -28.82 5.08 -10.31
CA ASP A 7 -30.26 4.81 -10.22
C ASP A 7 -30.73 3.59 -11.03
N VAL A 8 -29.81 2.95 -11.78
CA VAL A 8 -30.15 1.80 -12.62
C VAL A 8 -29.98 0.51 -11.83
N PRO A 9 -31.03 -0.36 -11.69
CA PRO A 9 -30.91 -1.67 -11.05
C PRO A 9 -29.78 -2.51 -11.63
N LYS A 10 -29.07 -3.27 -10.81
CA LYS A 10 -27.90 -4.07 -11.23
C LYS A 10 -28.22 -5.01 -12.40
N SER A 11 -29.40 -5.65 -12.38
CA SER A 11 -29.87 -6.52 -13.46
C SER A 11 -30.01 -5.78 -14.79
N LEU A 12 -30.48 -4.55 -14.76
CA LEU A 12 -30.66 -3.73 -15.95
C LEU A 12 -29.30 -3.24 -16.49
N ARG A 13 -28.30 -3.00 -15.61
CA ARG A 13 -26.94 -2.65 -16.03
C ARG A 13 -26.27 -3.78 -16.83
N ASP A 14 -26.44 -5.02 -16.35
CA ASP A 14 -25.90 -6.19 -17.05
C ASP A 14 -26.51 -6.33 -18.45
N ASP A 15 -27.83 -6.13 -18.56
CA ASP A 15 -28.54 -6.23 -19.84
C ASP A 15 -28.12 -5.12 -20.82
N LEU A 16 -27.85 -3.92 -20.31
CA LEU A 16 -27.31 -2.81 -21.12
C LEU A 16 -25.90 -3.11 -21.63
N ILE A 17 -25.02 -3.71 -20.79
CA ILE A 17 -23.66 -4.10 -21.20
C ILE A 17 -23.74 -5.17 -22.31
N ILE A 18 -24.62 -6.14 -22.15
CA ILE A 18 -24.82 -7.21 -23.15
C ILE A 18 -25.38 -6.64 -24.46
N ALA A 19 -26.38 -5.74 -24.38
CA ALA A 19 -26.95 -5.08 -25.54
C ALA A 19 -25.89 -4.27 -26.32
N CYS A 20 -25.10 -3.48 -25.62
CA CYS A 20 -24.00 -2.72 -26.20
C CYS A 20 -22.96 -3.65 -26.87
N ALA A 21 -22.55 -4.73 -26.19
CA ALA A 21 -21.61 -5.70 -26.75
C ALA A 21 -22.14 -6.38 -28.00
N LYS A 22 -23.44 -6.69 -28.06
CA LYS A 22 -24.10 -7.23 -29.25
C LYS A 22 -24.09 -6.23 -30.41
N GLU A 23 -24.40 -4.99 -30.16
CA GLU A 23 -24.36 -3.93 -31.17
C GLU A 23 -22.95 -3.79 -31.74
N ILE A 24 -21.93 -3.75 -30.86
CA ILE A 24 -20.53 -3.71 -31.30
C ILE A 24 -20.16 -4.95 -32.14
N SER A 25 -20.68 -6.13 -31.79
CA SER A 25 -20.40 -7.37 -32.52
C SER A 25 -20.95 -7.40 -33.94
N THR A 26 -21.90 -6.53 -34.31
CA THR A 26 -22.35 -6.36 -35.69
C THR A 26 -21.33 -5.64 -36.58
N VAL A 27 -20.46 -4.85 -35.97
CA VAL A 27 -19.47 -4.01 -36.67
C VAL A 27 -18.05 -4.55 -36.52
N ARG A 28 -17.78 -5.29 -35.45
CA ARG A 28 -16.45 -5.86 -35.09
C ARG A 28 -16.51 -7.38 -35.13
N SER A 29 -15.46 -8.00 -35.67
CA SER A 29 -15.37 -9.45 -35.83
C SER A 29 -15.17 -10.20 -34.50
N GLU A 30 -14.66 -9.55 -33.48
CA GLU A 30 -14.41 -10.18 -32.18
C GLU A 30 -14.74 -9.21 -31.05
N VAL A 31 -15.69 -9.60 -30.19
CA VAL A 31 -16.08 -8.86 -29.00
C VAL A 31 -16.07 -9.81 -27.80
N ILE A 32 -15.30 -9.51 -26.78
CA ILE A 32 -15.15 -10.29 -25.56
C ILE A 32 -15.55 -9.43 -24.37
N ILE A 33 -16.50 -9.89 -23.56
CA ILE A 33 -16.83 -9.26 -22.28
C ILE A 33 -15.86 -9.80 -21.23
N VAL A 34 -15.05 -8.90 -20.63
CA VAL A 34 -14.15 -9.24 -19.53
C VAL A 34 -14.72 -8.71 -18.22
N SER A 35 -15.08 -9.61 -17.30
CA SER A 35 -15.68 -9.24 -16.02
C SER A 35 -15.38 -10.25 -14.92
N LYS A 36 -15.27 -9.77 -13.67
CA LYS A 36 -15.26 -10.63 -12.47
C LYS A 36 -16.65 -11.15 -12.09
N ASP A 37 -17.70 -10.47 -12.50
CA ASP A 37 -19.07 -10.87 -12.20
C ASP A 37 -19.42 -12.14 -12.99
N LEU A 38 -19.58 -13.25 -12.26
CA LEU A 38 -19.93 -14.54 -12.85
C LEU A 38 -21.32 -14.47 -13.51
N GLY A 39 -22.27 -13.75 -12.90
CA GLY A 39 -23.64 -13.61 -13.43
C GLY A 39 -23.64 -12.95 -14.79
N LEU A 40 -22.90 -11.84 -14.94
CA LEU A 40 -22.74 -11.14 -16.22
C LEU A 40 -22.08 -12.04 -17.27
N ARG A 41 -21.04 -12.82 -16.90
CA ARG A 41 -20.38 -13.74 -17.84
C ARG A 41 -21.29 -14.86 -18.32
N VAL A 42 -22.07 -15.45 -17.40
CA VAL A 42 -23.04 -16.49 -17.76
C VAL A 42 -24.13 -15.94 -18.67
N LYS A 43 -24.68 -14.76 -18.35
CA LYS A 43 -25.65 -14.08 -19.21
C LYS A 43 -25.07 -13.78 -20.60
N ALA A 44 -23.85 -13.23 -20.67
CA ALA A 44 -23.19 -12.93 -21.91
C ALA A 44 -23.02 -14.16 -22.79
N SER A 45 -22.58 -15.30 -22.20
CA SER A 45 -22.47 -16.59 -22.89
C SER A 45 -23.81 -17.11 -23.37
N ALA A 46 -24.90 -16.99 -22.59
CA ALA A 46 -26.26 -17.34 -23.00
C ALA A 46 -26.76 -16.50 -24.17
N HIS A 47 -26.22 -15.30 -24.35
CA HIS A 47 -26.51 -14.43 -25.48
C HIS A 47 -25.52 -14.60 -26.68
N GLY A 48 -24.69 -15.64 -26.66
CA GLY A 48 -23.74 -15.96 -27.73
C GLY A 48 -22.50 -15.06 -27.79
N LEU A 49 -22.23 -14.26 -26.72
CA LEU A 49 -21.05 -13.44 -26.63
C LEU A 49 -19.92 -14.17 -25.90
N ALA A 50 -18.68 -14.01 -26.36
CA ALA A 50 -17.52 -14.49 -25.63
C ALA A 50 -17.35 -13.71 -24.32
N ALA A 51 -17.13 -14.42 -23.21
CA ALA A 51 -16.93 -13.82 -21.91
C ALA A 51 -15.75 -14.46 -21.17
N GLN A 52 -14.92 -13.63 -20.54
CA GLN A 52 -13.72 -14.07 -19.83
C GLN A 52 -13.63 -13.49 -18.43
N ASP A 53 -12.97 -14.21 -17.53
CA ASP A 53 -12.63 -13.71 -16.19
C ASP A 53 -11.44 -12.74 -16.30
N TYR A 54 -11.49 -11.63 -15.56
CA TYR A 54 -10.38 -10.71 -15.45
C TYR A 54 -9.24 -11.33 -14.61
N ARG A 55 -8.31 -12.00 -15.28
CA ARG A 55 -7.26 -12.82 -14.64
C ARG A 55 -6.16 -12.02 -13.96
N ARG A 56 -5.87 -10.78 -14.42
CA ARG A 56 -4.77 -9.95 -13.87
C ARG A 56 -5.00 -9.47 -12.43
N SER A 57 -6.18 -9.67 -11.87
CA SER A 57 -6.43 -9.35 -10.46
C SER A 57 -6.22 -10.53 -9.51
N LYS A 58 -5.88 -11.69 -10.03
CA LYS A 58 -5.45 -12.83 -9.22
C LYS A 58 -3.93 -12.73 -9.10
N VAL A 59 -3.48 -12.22 -7.97
CA VAL A 59 -2.08 -12.29 -7.57
C VAL A 59 -1.77 -13.77 -7.36
N GLY A 60 -0.77 -14.30 -8.05
CA GLY A 60 -0.32 -15.69 -7.85
C GLY A 60 0.20 -15.89 -6.43
N GLN A 61 0.15 -17.12 -5.90
CA GLN A 61 0.72 -17.41 -4.58
C GLN A 61 2.21 -17.03 -4.47
N ALA A 62 2.95 -17.11 -5.58
CA ALA A 62 4.35 -16.69 -5.65
C ALA A 62 4.55 -15.17 -5.48
N ASP A 63 3.56 -14.38 -5.90
CA ASP A 63 3.64 -12.91 -5.80
C ASP A 63 3.44 -12.39 -4.36
N TYR A 64 2.85 -13.23 -3.47
CA TYR A 64 2.76 -12.93 -2.04
C TYR A 64 4.06 -13.26 -1.28
N ALA A 65 5.02 -13.93 -1.92
CA ALA A 65 6.28 -14.32 -1.28
C ALA A 65 7.27 -13.15 -1.16
N CYS A 66 7.06 -12.05 -1.88
CA CYS A 66 7.94 -10.88 -1.77
C CYS A 66 7.64 -10.11 -0.48
N THR A 67 8.52 -10.28 0.50
CA THR A 67 8.44 -9.59 1.80
C THR A 67 9.14 -8.23 1.80
N GLY A 68 9.78 -7.85 0.68
CA GLY A 68 10.68 -6.71 0.60
C GLY A 68 12.03 -6.94 1.28
N LEU A 69 12.23 -8.10 1.92
CA LEU A 69 13.48 -8.51 2.54
C LEU A 69 14.02 -9.75 1.84
N HIS A 70 15.28 -9.70 1.40
CA HIS A 70 15.99 -10.83 0.81
C HIS A 70 16.07 -11.98 1.81
N PRO A 71 15.76 -13.23 1.41
CA PRO A 71 15.64 -14.36 2.34
C PRO A 71 16.99 -14.79 2.95
N GLU A 72 18.08 -14.50 2.26
CA GLU A 72 19.42 -14.92 2.68
C GLU A 72 20.23 -13.73 3.19
N VAL A 73 21.15 -14.02 4.12
CA VAL A 73 22.16 -13.05 4.55
C VAL A 73 23.29 -13.05 3.53
N LEU A 74 23.59 -11.89 2.96
CA LEU A 74 24.58 -11.74 1.91
C LEU A 74 25.96 -11.48 2.52
N GLU A 75 27.00 -12.07 1.95
CA GLU A 75 28.37 -11.81 2.35
C GLU A 75 29.02 -10.80 1.37
N ILE A 76 29.60 -9.75 1.91
CA ILE A 76 30.33 -8.74 1.14
C ILE A 76 31.81 -8.67 1.58
N PRO A 77 32.74 -8.28 0.71
CA PRO A 77 34.14 -8.13 1.07
C PRO A 77 34.35 -7.25 2.31
N ALA A 78 35.22 -7.67 3.22
CA ALA A 78 35.52 -6.94 4.46
C ALA A 78 36.00 -5.51 4.23
N ALA A 79 36.64 -5.26 3.07
CA ALA A 79 37.10 -3.94 2.68
C ALA A 79 35.99 -2.89 2.61
N TYR A 80 34.73 -3.33 2.38
CA TYR A 80 33.56 -2.43 2.32
C TYR A 80 32.99 -2.07 3.70
N GLY A 81 33.49 -2.61 4.78
CA GLY A 81 32.98 -2.33 6.14
C GLY A 81 32.90 -0.83 6.46
N PRO A 82 33.99 -0.04 6.26
CA PRO A 82 33.96 1.41 6.45
C PRO A 82 33.00 2.13 5.48
N ASP A 83 32.89 1.63 4.26
CA ASP A 83 32.15 2.26 3.16
C ASP A 83 30.65 2.04 3.24
N LEU A 84 30.17 1.09 4.07
CA LEU A 84 28.73 0.90 4.31
C LEU A 84 28.03 2.15 4.84
N HIS A 85 28.76 3.02 5.55
CA HIS A 85 28.23 4.28 6.08
C HIS A 85 28.22 5.43 5.05
N SER A 86 28.87 5.24 3.91
CA SER A 86 29.02 6.27 2.86
C SER A 86 28.21 5.97 1.60
N ASP A 87 27.34 4.94 1.64
CA ASP A 87 26.48 4.55 0.52
C ASP A 87 27.22 4.31 -0.81
N THR A 88 28.46 3.81 -0.71
CA THR A 88 29.34 3.59 -1.87
C THR A 88 29.50 2.12 -2.25
N VAL A 89 29.02 1.21 -1.38
CA VAL A 89 29.17 -0.24 -1.58
C VAL A 89 28.26 -0.70 -2.72
N PRO A 90 28.80 -1.34 -3.77
CA PRO A 90 27.98 -1.88 -4.83
C PRO A 90 27.06 -2.99 -4.30
N ALA A 91 25.83 -3.01 -4.78
CA ALA A 91 24.89 -4.06 -4.42
C ALA A 91 25.27 -5.38 -5.10
N PRO A 92 25.17 -6.54 -4.41
CA PRO A 92 25.25 -7.85 -5.05
C PRO A 92 24.21 -8.00 -6.17
N GLU A 93 24.55 -8.83 -7.17
CA GLU A 93 23.61 -9.16 -8.24
C GLU A 93 22.36 -9.89 -7.70
N GLY A 94 21.22 -9.65 -8.33
CA GLY A 94 19.95 -10.33 -8.03
C GLY A 94 19.04 -9.60 -7.06
N LEU A 95 19.49 -8.54 -6.40
CA LEU A 95 18.63 -7.70 -5.57
C LEU A 95 17.73 -6.80 -6.42
N MET A 96 16.44 -6.73 -6.06
CA MET A 96 15.50 -5.79 -6.68
C MET A 96 15.69 -4.38 -6.11
N GLU A 97 15.32 -3.37 -6.87
CA GLU A 97 15.31 -1.99 -6.38
C GLU A 97 14.42 -1.85 -5.15
N ASN A 98 14.91 -1.20 -4.12
CA ASN A 98 14.31 -1.05 -2.79
C ASN A 98 14.17 -2.35 -1.97
N GLU A 99 14.78 -3.45 -2.39
CA GLU A 99 14.84 -4.66 -1.59
C GLU A 99 15.82 -4.49 -0.44
N PHE A 100 15.40 -4.91 0.74
CA PHE A 100 16.26 -4.95 1.93
C PHE A 100 17.01 -6.28 2.00
N CYS A 101 18.17 -6.25 2.60
CA CYS A 101 18.98 -7.45 2.88
C CYS A 101 19.78 -7.28 4.16
N TYR A 102 20.06 -8.39 4.81
CA TYR A 102 21.12 -8.43 5.82
C TYR A 102 22.44 -8.74 5.14
N VAL A 103 23.49 -8.01 5.50
CA VAL A 103 24.84 -8.26 5.01
C VAL A 103 25.80 -8.54 6.16
N THR A 104 26.79 -9.41 5.91
CA THR A 104 27.91 -9.68 6.77
C THR A 104 29.21 -9.39 6.05
N LEU A 105 30.27 -9.08 6.80
CA LEU A 105 31.60 -8.87 6.23
C LEU A 105 32.35 -10.20 6.15
N ALA A 106 32.94 -10.50 5.00
CA ALA A 106 33.73 -11.73 4.77
C ALA A 106 34.82 -11.88 5.82
N GLY A 107 34.90 -13.07 6.42
CA GLY A 107 35.87 -13.36 7.48
C GLY A 107 35.58 -12.68 8.83
N HIS A 108 34.51 -11.95 8.98
CA HIS A 108 34.12 -11.21 10.19
C HIS A 108 32.71 -11.59 10.66
N ALA A 109 32.36 -12.86 10.62
CA ALA A 109 31.01 -13.34 11.00
C ALA A 109 30.58 -12.90 12.43
N SER A 110 31.55 -12.65 13.33
CA SER A 110 31.32 -12.15 14.69
C SER A 110 30.98 -10.67 14.77
N SER A 111 31.14 -9.91 13.70
CA SER A 111 30.85 -8.44 13.66
C SER A 111 29.37 -8.10 13.61
N GLY A 112 28.48 -9.11 13.53
CA GLY A 112 27.05 -8.92 13.41
C GLY A 112 26.59 -8.74 11.98
N GLN A 113 25.28 -8.51 11.84
CA GLN A 113 24.62 -8.29 10.56
C GLN A 113 24.25 -6.82 10.42
N PHE A 114 24.39 -6.29 9.22
CA PHE A 114 23.99 -4.96 8.87
C PHE A 114 22.72 -5.01 8.00
N LEU A 115 21.68 -4.30 8.40
CA LEU A 115 20.49 -4.16 7.58
C LEU A 115 20.74 -3.08 6.53
N CYS A 116 20.69 -3.45 5.26
CA CYS A 116 20.88 -2.57 4.12
C CYS A 116 19.68 -2.59 3.20
N ARG A 117 19.51 -1.53 2.42
CA ARG A 117 18.57 -1.44 1.30
C ARG A 117 19.33 -1.28 -0.01
N HIS A 118 18.90 -2.00 -1.04
CA HIS A 118 19.38 -1.80 -2.40
C HIS A 118 18.72 -0.55 -3.00
N LYS A 119 19.50 0.44 -3.39
CA LYS A 119 19.04 1.65 -4.08
C LYS A 119 20.05 2.04 -5.15
N GLN A 120 19.61 2.12 -6.41
CA GLN A 120 20.42 2.56 -7.54
C GLN A 120 21.75 1.81 -7.70
N GLY A 121 21.70 0.48 -7.57
CA GLY A 121 22.87 -0.39 -7.69
C GLY A 121 23.84 -0.39 -6.50
N LYS A 122 23.46 0.23 -5.37
CA LYS A 122 24.27 0.34 -4.16
C LYS A 122 23.54 -0.17 -2.93
N LEU A 123 24.30 -0.54 -1.91
CA LEU A 123 23.80 -0.85 -0.57
C LEU A 123 23.79 0.41 0.29
N HIS A 124 22.63 0.77 0.78
CA HIS A 124 22.42 1.85 1.73
C HIS A 124 22.17 1.26 3.12
N LEU A 125 22.98 1.62 4.09
CA LEU A 125 22.82 1.15 5.45
C LEU A 125 21.58 1.76 6.10
N VAL A 126 20.66 0.92 6.54
CA VAL A 126 19.49 1.37 7.31
C VAL A 126 19.93 1.79 8.70
N PRO A 127 19.67 3.04 9.14
CA PRO A 127 20.16 3.53 10.42
C PRO A 127 19.71 2.68 11.61
N THR A 128 20.64 2.31 12.49
CA THR A 128 20.32 1.63 13.76
C THR A 128 19.76 2.62 14.77
N LYS A 129 20.30 3.84 14.79
CA LYS A 129 19.79 4.94 15.61
C LYS A 129 18.86 5.79 14.77
N TRP A 130 17.57 5.53 14.92
CA TRP A 130 16.56 6.26 14.18
C TRP A 130 16.30 7.63 14.80
N ARG A 131 16.18 8.67 13.96
CA ARG A 131 15.69 9.98 14.42
C ARG A 131 14.24 9.87 14.87
N ASN A 132 13.85 10.72 15.78
CA ASN A 132 12.47 10.80 16.21
C ASN A 132 11.62 11.41 15.09
N THR A 133 10.72 10.61 14.50
CA THR A 133 9.80 11.02 13.44
C THR A 133 8.42 11.22 14.05
N GLN A 134 7.99 12.45 14.22
CA GLN A 134 6.70 12.79 14.84
C GLN A 134 6.47 12.13 16.22
N GLY A 135 7.51 11.96 17.01
CA GLY A 135 7.44 11.29 18.31
C GLY A 135 7.60 9.76 18.24
N ILE A 136 7.64 9.18 17.05
CA ILE A 136 7.74 7.74 16.83
C ILE A 136 9.17 7.34 16.51
N LYS A 137 9.58 6.20 17.06
CA LYS A 137 10.82 5.51 16.72
C LYS A 137 10.48 4.07 16.36
N PRO A 138 11.06 3.52 15.30
CA PRO A 138 10.94 2.09 15.00
C PRO A 138 11.43 1.23 16.17
N LEU A 139 10.68 0.18 16.50
CA LEU A 139 10.97 -0.74 17.59
C LEU A 139 11.75 -1.96 17.11
N ASP A 140 11.62 -2.32 15.85
CA ASP A 140 12.27 -3.48 15.24
C ASP A 140 12.75 -3.15 13.81
N ASP A 141 13.41 -4.10 13.18
CA ASP A 141 13.97 -3.92 11.85
C ASP A 141 12.90 -3.81 10.77
N GLN A 142 11.74 -4.46 10.92
CA GLN A 142 10.63 -4.35 9.96
C GLN A 142 10.05 -2.93 9.97
N GLN A 143 9.92 -2.33 11.14
CA GLN A 143 9.49 -0.94 11.28
C GLN A 143 10.57 0.04 10.77
N ARG A 144 11.87 -0.30 10.94
CA ARG A 144 12.98 0.48 10.38
C ARG A 144 12.94 0.46 8.86
N MET A 145 12.76 -0.72 8.24
CA MET A 145 12.58 -0.86 6.80
C MET A 145 11.38 -0.04 6.30
N ALA A 146 10.24 -0.14 6.98
CA ALA A 146 9.04 0.62 6.62
C ALA A 146 9.28 2.13 6.65
N MET A 147 9.91 2.65 7.71
CA MET A 147 10.20 4.07 7.84
C MET A 147 11.22 4.55 6.81
N ASP A 148 12.20 3.71 6.47
CA ASP A 148 13.24 4.03 5.49
C ASP A 148 12.66 4.29 4.09
N VAL A 149 11.71 3.44 3.64
CA VAL A 149 11.06 3.63 2.35
C VAL A 149 9.93 4.66 2.38
N LEU A 150 9.25 4.84 3.52
CA LEU A 150 8.16 5.81 3.65
C LEU A 150 8.69 7.26 3.65
N LEU A 151 9.93 7.49 4.09
CA LEU A 151 10.56 8.81 4.16
C LEU A 151 11.46 9.08 2.94
N ASP A 152 11.51 8.18 1.98
CA ASP A 152 12.29 8.35 0.75
C ASP A 152 11.40 8.95 -0.35
N GLU A 153 11.69 10.16 -0.79
CA GLU A 153 10.94 10.90 -1.81
C GLU A 153 10.94 10.21 -3.18
N ASP A 154 11.97 9.40 -3.48
CA ASP A 154 12.05 8.65 -4.72
C ASP A 154 11.07 7.46 -4.74
N VAL A 155 10.62 6.99 -3.57
CA VAL A 155 9.70 5.85 -3.43
C VAL A 155 8.25 6.33 -3.42
N ARG A 156 7.60 6.25 -4.55
CA ARG A 156 6.24 6.79 -4.76
C ARG A 156 5.10 5.89 -4.30
N CYS A 157 5.35 4.62 -4.06
CA CYS A 157 4.34 3.66 -3.62
C CYS A 157 4.95 2.66 -2.63
N VAL A 158 4.40 2.61 -1.43
CA VAL A 158 4.81 1.69 -0.38
C VAL A 158 3.62 0.84 0.06
N ALA A 159 3.77 -0.48 0.05
CA ALA A 159 2.79 -1.42 0.56
C ALA A 159 3.24 -1.98 1.92
N LEU A 160 2.55 -1.63 3.00
CA LEU A 160 2.80 -2.18 4.34
C LEU A 160 1.87 -3.35 4.61
N ILE A 161 2.42 -4.57 4.56
CA ILE A 161 1.69 -5.81 4.77
C ILE A 161 2.12 -6.43 6.11
N GLY A 162 1.18 -6.93 6.89
CA GLY A 162 1.50 -7.57 8.17
C GLY A 162 0.28 -7.69 9.07
N VAL A 163 0.45 -8.32 10.22
CA VAL A 163 -0.60 -8.58 11.21
C VAL A 163 -1.20 -7.29 11.79
N ALA A 164 -2.42 -7.38 12.30
CA ALA A 164 -3.05 -6.28 13.01
C ALA A 164 -2.19 -5.89 14.25
N GLY A 165 -2.12 -4.60 14.57
CA GLY A 165 -1.33 -4.10 15.68
C GLY A 165 0.17 -3.89 15.40
N GLY A 166 0.68 -4.25 14.22
CA GLY A 166 2.10 -4.07 13.84
C GLY A 166 2.54 -2.61 13.58
N GLY A 167 1.73 -1.62 13.91
CA GLY A 167 2.08 -0.20 13.77
C GLY A 167 1.97 0.40 12.36
N LYS A 168 1.52 -0.36 11.36
CA LYS A 168 1.50 0.07 9.94
C LYS A 168 0.88 1.44 9.72
N THR A 169 -0.34 1.65 10.20
CA THR A 169 -1.06 2.93 10.05
C THR A 169 -0.36 4.06 10.81
N LEU A 170 0.16 3.77 12.01
CA LEU A 170 0.89 4.75 12.81
C LEU A 170 2.17 5.21 12.12
N LEU A 171 2.96 4.27 11.57
CA LEU A 171 4.19 4.59 10.83
C LEU A 171 3.90 5.38 9.56
N ALA A 172 2.88 4.97 8.78
CA ALA A 172 2.49 5.67 7.57
C ALA A 172 2.04 7.12 7.84
N LEU A 173 1.24 7.33 8.91
CA LEU A 173 0.82 8.67 9.32
C LEU A 173 1.99 9.50 9.86
N ALA A 174 2.89 8.89 10.65
CA ALA A 174 4.06 9.58 11.18
C ALA A 174 4.99 10.05 10.05
N ALA A 175 5.24 9.19 9.06
CA ALA A 175 6.04 9.54 7.90
C ALA A 175 5.36 10.63 7.06
N GLY A 176 4.05 10.50 6.77
CA GLY A 176 3.30 11.50 6.02
C GLY A 176 3.31 12.86 6.69
N LEU A 177 3.13 12.92 8.02
CA LEU A 177 3.20 14.16 8.78
C LEU A 177 4.62 14.76 8.80
N GLU A 178 5.66 13.92 8.82
CA GLU A 178 7.05 14.39 8.74
C GLU A 178 7.31 15.06 7.40
N MET A 179 6.88 14.43 6.30
CA MET A 179 7.04 14.97 4.96
C MET A 179 6.17 16.22 4.72
N LEU A 180 5.00 16.31 5.36
CA LEU A 180 4.18 17.51 5.36
C LEU A 180 4.87 18.66 6.10
N ASP A 181 5.45 18.39 7.29
CA ASP A 181 6.19 19.39 8.06
C ASP A 181 7.50 19.85 7.34
N ALA A 182 8.06 18.99 6.50
CA ALA A 182 9.20 19.30 5.64
C ALA A 182 8.81 20.06 4.35
N TYR A 183 7.50 20.30 4.13
CA TYR A 183 6.96 20.92 2.92
C TYR A 183 7.20 20.13 1.62
N GLU A 184 7.43 18.82 1.74
CA GLU A 184 7.55 17.91 0.58
C GLU A 184 6.17 17.65 -0.06
N TYR A 185 5.10 17.71 0.74
CA TYR A 185 3.71 17.56 0.32
C TYR A 185 2.84 18.65 0.90
N GLU A 186 1.75 18.97 0.19
CA GLU A 186 0.77 20.00 0.62
C GLU A 186 -0.32 19.41 1.52
N SER A 187 -0.63 18.13 1.38
CA SER A 187 -1.72 17.49 2.11
C SER A 187 -1.54 15.98 2.25
N ILE A 188 -2.22 15.39 3.25
CA ILE A 188 -2.34 13.95 3.43
C ILE A 188 -3.80 13.56 3.17
N VAL A 189 -4.02 12.64 2.25
CA VAL A 189 -5.33 12.05 1.98
C VAL A 189 -5.38 10.63 2.51
N ALA A 190 -6.19 10.39 3.53
CA ALA A 190 -6.40 9.06 4.10
C ALA A 190 -7.66 8.43 3.50
N ILE A 191 -7.51 7.31 2.79
CA ILE A 191 -8.60 6.59 2.15
C ILE A 191 -8.76 5.24 2.83
N LYS A 192 -9.95 4.98 3.37
CA LYS A 192 -10.29 3.67 3.94
C LYS A 192 -11.47 3.06 3.18
N PRO A 193 -11.27 1.95 2.45
CA PRO A 193 -12.37 1.29 1.76
C PRO A 193 -13.37 0.72 2.76
N ILE A 194 -14.64 0.97 2.52
CA ILE A 194 -15.74 0.38 3.29
C ILE A 194 -16.02 -0.98 2.67
N ILE A 195 -15.39 -2.03 3.20
CA ILE A 195 -15.67 -3.41 2.80
C ILE A 195 -16.61 -4.00 3.85
N PRO A 196 -17.86 -4.36 3.50
CA PRO A 196 -18.74 -5.06 4.43
C PRO A 196 -18.09 -6.39 4.82
N VAL A 197 -17.77 -6.57 6.10
CA VAL A 197 -17.26 -7.86 6.62
C VAL A 197 -18.45 -8.79 6.75
N GLY A 198 -18.63 -9.67 5.76
CA GLY A 198 -19.73 -10.61 5.67
C GLY A 198 -20.99 -10.01 5.02
N LYS A 199 -22.11 -10.78 5.01
CA LYS A 199 -23.42 -10.38 4.45
C LYS A 199 -24.12 -9.24 5.23
N ARG A 200 -23.44 -8.55 6.13
CA ARG A 200 -24.00 -7.44 6.92
C ARG A 200 -23.64 -6.11 6.26
N ASP A 201 -24.63 -5.50 5.63
CA ASP A 201 -24.56 -4.13 5.14
C ASP A 201 -24.25 -3.14 6.27
N ILE A 202 -23.62 -2.01 5.92
CA ILE A 202 -23.41 -0.84 6.79
C ILE A 202 -24.71 -0.45 7.54
N GLY A 203 -25.88 -0.82 7.02
CA GLY A 203 -27.19 -0.66 7.66
C GLY A 203 -27.33 -1.23 9.06
N TYR A 204 -26.47 -2.18 9.47
CA TYR A 204 -26.52 -2.82 10.81
C TYR A 204 -25.85 -2.01 11.93
N LEU A 205 -25.04 -1.00 11.61
CA LEU A 205 -24.50 -0.10 12.62
C LEU A 205 -25.60 0.86 13.07
N LYS A 206 -25.78 1.03 14.41
CA LYS A 206 -26.69 2.03 14.98
C LYS A 206 -26.13 3.42 14.71
N GLY A 207 -26.97 4.36 14.26
CA GLY A 207 -26.63 5.74 14.04
C GLY A 207 -26.93 6.24 12.62
N ASP A 208 -26.81 7.54 12.39
CA ASP A 208 -26.93 8.18 11.09
C ASP A 208 -25.74 7.81 10.18
N LYS A 209 -25.83 8.11 8.87
CA LYS A 209 -24.77 7.80 7.88
C LYS A 209 -23.42 8.40 8.28
N GLU A 210 -23.42 9.61 8.83
CA GLU A 210 -22.22 10.31 9.29
C GLU A 210 -21.60 9.64 10.52
N GLU A 211 -22.39 9.25 11.52
CA GLU A 211 -21.90 8.51 12.70
C GLU A 211 -21.29 7.16 12.33
N LYS A 212 -21.87 6.49 11.34
CA LYS A 212 -21.36 5.21 10.80
C LYS A 212 -20.02 5.39 10.10
N LEU A 213 -19.89 6.41 9.24
CA LEU A 213 -18.63 6.75 8.57
C LEU A 213 -17.54 7.13 9.58
N TYR A 214 -17.90 7.93 10.59
CA TYR A 214 -16.97 8.33 11.64
C TYR A 214 -16.38 7.13 12.39
N SER A 215 -17.21 6.13 12.73
CA SER A 215 -16.74 4.92 13.42
C SER A 215 -15.71 4.13 12.59
N TRP A 216 -15.77 4.19 11.26
CA TRP A 216 -14.80 3.53 10.37
C TRP A 216 -13.46 4.27 10.31
N LEU A 217 -13.47 5.58 10.47
CA LEU A 217 -12.27 6.43 10.46
C LEU A 217 -11.60 6.52 11.84
N MET A 218 -12.29 6.12 12.92
CA MET A 218 -11.76 6.18 14.29
C MET A 218 -10.33 5.65 14.44
N PRO A 219 -9.93 4.51 13.85
CA PRO A 219 -8.55 4.03 13.96
C PRO A 219 -7.51 5.00 13.38
N ILE A 220 -7.87 5.81 12.40
CA ILE A 220 -6.99 6.85 11.84
C ILE A 220 -6.89 8.00 12.84
N PHE A 221 -8.02 8.48 13.37
CA PHE A 221 -8.05 9.55 14.36
C PHE A 221 -7.34 9.17 15.66
N ASP A 222 -7.47 7.91 16.12
CA ASP A 222 -6.76 7.43 17.30
C ASP A 222 -5.25 7.47 17.11
N ASN A 223 -4.75 7.05 15.94
CA ASN A 223 -3.32 7.16 15.62
C ASN A 223 -2.87 8.63 15.54
N LEU A 224 -3.68 9.53 14.95
CA LEU A 224 -3.37 10.96 14.90
C LEU A 224 -3.34 11.58 16.32
N ARG A 225 -4.24 11.19 17.22
CA ARG A 225 -4.21 11.62 18.63
C ARG A 225 -2.91 11.17 19.32
N VAL A 226 -2.49 9.92 19.11
CA VAL A 226 -1.21 9.42 19.64
C VAL A 226 -0.06 10.27 19.12
N LEU A 227 0.01 10.51 17.81
CA LEU A 227 1.04 11.34 17.21
C LEU A 227 1.01 12.76 17.76
N GLN A 228 -0.17 13.35 17.93
CA GLN A 228 -0.33 14.71 18.49
C GLN A 228 0.24 14.84 19.90
N MET A 229 0.15 13.79 20.74
CA MET A 229 0.73 13.79 22.10
C MET A 229 2.27 13.89 22.08
N TYR A 230 2.91 13.40 21.03
CA TYR A 230 4.37 13.34 20.92
C TYR A 230 4.95 14.45 20.01
N ARG A 231 4.11 15.14 19.24
CA ARG A 231 4.54 16.23 18.37
C ARG A 231 4.92 17.47 19.16
N LYS A 232 5.96 18.16 18.71
CA LYS A 232 6.33 19.48 19.23
C LYS A 232 5.44 20.62 18.67
N ARG A 233 4.80 20.39 17.50
CA ARG A 233 3.86 21.32 16.88
C ARG A 233 2.46 20.72 16.91
N PRO A 234 1.43 21.47 17.34
CA PRO A 234 0.05 21.01 17.22
C PRO A 234 -0.31 20.80 15.74
N LEU A 235 -1.16 19.81 15.46
CA LEU A 235 -1.77 19.65 14.14
C LEU A 235 -2.72 20.83 13.91
N ASP A 236 -2.64 21.40 12.71
CA ASP A 236 -3.62 22.40 12.30
C ASP A 236 -5.02 21.77 12.31
N PRO A 237 -6.01 22.39 13.00
CA PRO A 237 -7.38 21.90 12.98
C PRO A 237 -7.98 21.78 11.57
N GLU A 238 -7.49 22.54 10.60
CA GLU A 238 -7.94 22.44 9.21
C GLU A 238 -7.48 21.17 8.51
N LEU A 239 -6.32 20.61 8.89
CA LEU A 239 -5.84 19.31 8.42
C LEU A 239 -6.69 18.14 8.91
N MET A 240 -7.53 18.36 9.92
CA MET A 240 -8.42 17.36 10.52
C MET A 240 -9.84 17.45 9.97
N ARG A 241 -10.10 18.37 9.04
CA ARG A 241 -11.42 18.46 8.41
C ARG A 241 -11.60 17.30 7.43
N GLU A 242 -12.69 16.58 7.62
CA GLU A 242 -13.16 15.58 6.67
C GLU A 242 -13.39 16.27 5.32
N SER A 243 -12.77 15.77 4.27
CA SER A 243 -13.19 16.05 2.90
C SER A 243 -14.52 15.30 2.65
N GLY A 244 -15.57 15.77 3.30
CA GLY A 244 -16.93 15.38 3.02
C GLY A 244 -17.42 16.19 1.81
N GLN A 245 -17.25 15.65 0.61
CA GLN A 245 -18.04 15.93 -0.58
C GLN A 245 -18.37 14.62 -1.27
#